data_1649333638f0b6b7b51f106cbbd83128
#
_entry.id   1649333638f0b6b7b51f106cbbd83128
#
_cell.length_a   1.000
_cell.length_b   1.000
_cell.length_c   1.000
_cell.angle_alpha   90.00
_cell.angle_beta   90.00
_cell.angle_gamma   90.00
#
_symmetry.space_group_name_H-M   'P 1'
#
loop_
_entity.id
_entity.type
_entity.pdbx_description
1 polymer ?
#
loop_
_entity_poly.entity_id
_entity_poly.type
_entity_poly.pdbx_seq_one_letter_code
_entity_poly.pdbx_strand_id
1 'polypeptide(L)'
;VLPEIHDRFQELRLFVREGVPAELNQDLRGAKHDLILSTQPIAEAGLEISPLFREPLKLVLPLDHRLANKEVINRTDLVGEEVLTIDEHHLYHRQVTELCQTLGATTRRDFEGTSLDTLRQMVVMGMGITFLPSLYVASEIRDSDPLRVTDVFGVNMYRDHALAWRSRSPARPLFRRLAQTIRELVPATGASDLRLLY
;
A
#
# COMPACT_ATOMS: atom_id res chain seq x y z
N VAL A 1 11.64 -7.34 6.82
CA VAL A 1 12.32 -6.02 6.96
C VAL A 1 12.58 -5.68 8.43
N LEU A 2 11.56 -5.77 9.36
CA LEU A 2 11.79 -5.39 10.77
C LEU A 2 12.85 -6.24 11.49
N PRO A 3 12.90 -7.57 11.33
CA PRO A 3 13.98 -8.38 11.93
C PRO A 3 15.37 -7.93 11.48
N GLU A 4 15.56 -7.70 10.20
CA GLU A 4 16.85 -7.27 9.63
C GLU A 4 17.24 -5.86 10.08
N ILE A 5 16.26 -4.97 10.30
CA ILE A 5 16.52 -3.67 10.90
C ILE A 5 16.99 -3.85 12.35
N HIS A 6 16.34 -4.71 13.12
CA HIS A 6 16.75 -5.00 14.49
C HIS A 6 18.19 -5.52 14.56
N ASP A 7 18.55 -6.44 13.67
CA ASP A 7 19.89 -7.02 13.62
C ASP A 7 20.98 -5.99 13.25
N ARG A 8 20.66 -5.07 12.32
CA ARG A 8 21.60 -4.03 11.87
C ARG A 8 21.72 -2.84 12.84
N PHE A 9 20.69 -2.61 13.66
CA PHE A 9 20.61 -1.48 14.60
C PHE A 9 20.32 -1.96 16.03
N GLN A 10 21.22 -2.73 16.60
CA GLN A 10 21.06 -3.41 17.90
C GLN A 10 20.72 -2.49 19.10
N GLU A 11 21.18 -1.22 19.04
CA GLU A 11 20.86 -0.22 20.07
C GLU A 11 19.55 0.53 19.81
N LEU A 12 18.91 0.34 18.63
CA LEU A 12 17.68 1.02 18.27
C LEU A 12 16.48 0.30 18.87
N ARG A 13 15.70 1.02 19.68
CA ARG A 13 14.41 0.54 20.17
C ARG A 13 13.31 1.11 19.29
N LEU A 14 12.62 0.23 18.55
CA LEU A 14 11.49 0.58 17.71
C LEU A 14 10.18 0.31 18.45
N PHE A 15 9.35 1.35 18.56
CA PHE A 15 7.96 1.24 18.98
C PHE A 15 7.08 1.53 17.76
N VAL A 16 6.57 0.48 17.12
CA VAL A 16 5.75 0.60 15.91
C VAL A 16 4.29 0.73 16.30
N ARG A 17 3.61 1.71 15.72
CA ARG A 17 2.16 1.92 15.85
C ARG A 17 1.56 2.18 14.48
N GLU A 18 0.39 1.62 14.25
CA GLU A 18 -0.42 1.93 13.08
C GLU A 18 -1.37 3.09 13.38
N GLY A 19 -1.70 3.85 12.33
CA GLY A 19 -2.62 4.97 12.45
C GLY A 19 -3.01 5.54 11.09
N VAL A 20 -4.03 6.37 11.08
CA VAL A 20 -4.49 7.08 9.88
C VAL A 20 -3.44 8.11 9.46
N PRO A 21 -3.10 8.24 8.16
CA PRO A 21 -2.02 9.12 7.69
C PRO A 21 -2.13 10.58 8.16
N ALA A 22 -3.34 11.13 8.25
CA ALA A 22 -3.55 12.50 8.74
C ALA A 22 -3.14 12.65 10.21
N GLU A 23 -3.50 11.69 11.06
CA GLU A 23 -3.14 11.67 12.48
C GLU A 23 -1.63 11.44 12.66
N LEU A 24 -1.04 10.48 11.91
CA LEU A 24 0.39 10.22 11.93
C LEU A 24 1.20 11.47 11.57
N ASN A 25 0.77 12.25 10.57
CA ASN A 25 1.40 13.51 10.20
C ASN A 25 1.30 14.56 11.32
N GLN A 26 0.14 14.68 11.97
CA GLN A 26 -0.05 15.58 13.09
C GLN A 26 0.81 15.18 14.28
N ASP A 27 0.84 13.90 14.62
CA ASP A 27 1.61 13.34 15.73
C ASP A 27 3.12 13.44 15.50
N LEU A 28 3.58 13.29 14.24
CA LEU A 28 4.96 13.53 13.87
C LEU A 28 5.36 15.00 14.12
N ARG A 29 4.51 15.95 13.72
CA ARG A 29 4.75 17.39 13.94
C ARG A 29 4.72 17.74 15.42
N GLY A 30 3.80 17.14 16.19
CA GLY A 30 3.65 17.30 17.64
C GLY A 30 4.70 16.55 18.47
N ALA A 31 5.69 15.90 17.82
CA ALA A 31 6.76 15.14 18.47
C ALA A 31 6.28 13.91 19.29
N LYS A 32 5.07 13.39 19.02
CA LYS A 32 4.63 12.11 19.57
C LYS A 32 5.25 10.92 18.83
N HIS A 33 5.57 11.12 17.55
CA HIS A 33 6.36 10.19 16.75
C HIS A 33 7.66 10.85 16.31
N ASP A 34 8.71 10.07 16.17
CA ASP A 34 9.99 10.55 15.67
C ASP A 34 10.10 10.39 14.16
N LEU A 35 9.46 9.36 13.63
CA LEU A 35 9.52 8.92 12.24
C LEU A 35 8.18 8.32 11.86
N ILE A 36 7.73 8.55 10.63
CA ILE A 36 6.59 7.84 10.03
C ILE A 36 6.99 7.20 8.71
N LEU A 37 6.43 6.02 8.45
CA LEU A 37 6.36 5.40 7.13
C LEU A 37 4.94 5.61 6.60
N SER A 38 4.82 6.27 5.47
CA SER A 38 3.51 6.55 4.87
C SER A 38 3.59 6.58 3.36
N THR A 39 2.43 6.51 2.71
CA THR A 39 2.33 6.75 1.27
C THR A 39 2.26 8.25 0.99
N GLN A 40 2.86 8.65 -0.13
CA GLN A 40 2.77 10.03 -0.61
C GLN A 40 1.36 10.33 -1.19
N PRO A 41 0.92 11.59 -1.18
CA PRO A 41 1.66 12.79 -0.74
C PRO A 41 1.68 12.95 0.78
N ILE A 42 2.86 13.31 1.32
CA ILE A 42 3.05 13.71 2.71
C ILE A 42 3.21 15.23 2.73
N ALA A 43 2.56 15.92 3.66
CA ALA A 43 2.69 17.38 3.77
C ALA A 43 4.11 17.77 4.20
N GLU A 44 4.84 18.52 3.36
CA GLU A 44 6.28 18.75 3.48
C GLU A 44 6.70 19.79 4.54
N ALA A 45 5.82 20.71 4.93
CA ALA A 45 6.19 21.83 5.81
C ALA A 45 6.85 21.36 7.13
N GLY A 46 8.13 21.65 7.28
CA GLY A 46 8.93 21.30 8.47
C GLY A 46 9.34 19.84 8.57
N LEU A 47 9.10 19.04 7.52
CA LEU A 47 9.50 17.65 7.44
C LEU A 47 10.61 17.47 6.39
N GLU A 48 11.44 16.48 6.62
CA GLU A 48 12.33 15.88 5.63
C GLU A 48 11.70 14.56 5.20
N ILE A 49 11.54 14.37 3.90
CA ILE A 49 10.90 13.21 3.30
C ILE A 49 11.95 12.44 2.52
N SER A 50 12.05 11.16 2.76
CA SER A 50 12.95 10.25 2.04
C SER A 50 12.11 9.22 1.29
N PRO A 51 11.98 9.34 -0.04
CA PRO A 51 11.31 8.33 -0.84
C PRO A 51 11.97 6.97 -0.65
N LEU A 52 11.20 5.90 -0.66
CA LEU A 52 11.71 4.54 -0.47
C LEU A 52 11.51 3.70 -1.72
N PHE A 53 10.27 3.42 -2.04
CA PHE A 53 9.90 2.57 -3.16
C PHE A 53 8.49 2.88 -3.66
N ARG A 54 8.27 2.54 -4.91
CA ARG A 54 6.98 2.54 -5.57
C ARG A 54 6.43 1.13 -5.61
N GLU A 55 5.19 0.98 -5.19
CA GLU A 55 4.46 -0.27 -5.09
C GLU A 55 3.24 -0.27 -6.02
N PRO A 56 3.12 -1.22 -6.95
CA PRO A 56 1.92 -1.34 -7.77
C PRO A 56 0.75 -1.90 -6.96
N LEU A 57 -0.46 -1.54 -7.36
CA LEU A 57 -1.69 -2.23 -6.95
C LEU A 57 -2.05 -3.29 -7.98
N LYS A 58 -2.39 -4.48 -7.51
CA LYS A 58 -2.84 -5.62 -8.30
C LYS A 58 -4.33 -5.77 -8.22
N LEU A 59 -4.98 -6.06 -9.34
CA LEU A 59 -6.37 -6.47 -9.35
C LEU A 59 -6.47 -7.87 -8.75
N VAL A 60 -7.38 -8.03 -7.79
CA VAL A 60 -7.69 -9.30 -7.13
C VAL A 60 -9.17 -9.60 -7.30
N LEU A 61 -9.49 -10.77 -7.81
CA LEU A 61 -10.84 -11.23 -8.13
C LEU A 61 -11.01 -12.71 -7.83
N PRO A 62 -12.24 -13.18 -7.54
CA PRO A 62 -12.47 -14.60 -7.32
C PRO A 62 -12.32 -15.38 -8.63
N LEU A 63 -11.98 -16.67 -8.54
CA LEU A 63 -11.73 -17.52 -9.73
C LEU A 63 -12.97 -17.73 -10.60
N ASP A 64 -14.18 -17.60 -10.05
CA ASP A 64 -15.45 -17.70 -10.77
C ASP A 64 -15.92 -16.37 -11.38
N HIS A 65 -15.18 -15.29 -11.17
CA HIS A 65 -15.51 -13.99 -11.77
C HIS A 65 -15.36 -14.03 -13.30
N ARG A 66 -16.25 -13.31 -14.03
CA ARG A 66 -16.24 -13.27 -15.50
C ARG A 66 -14.90 -12.89 -16.14
N LEU A 67 -14.09 -12.08 -15.42
CA LEU A 67 -12.77 -11.65 -15.87
C LEU A 67 -11.66 -12.66 -15.51
N ALA A 68 -11.95 -13.66 -14.67
CA ALA A 68 -10.92 -14.59 -14.20
C ALA A 68 -10.34 -15.49 -15.30
N ASN A 69 -11.08 -15.72 -16.38
CA ASN A 69 -10.65 -16.55 -17.51
C ASN A 69 -10.02 -15.76 -18.67
N LYS A 70 -9.94 -14.42 -18.56
CA LYS A 70 -9.29 -13.60 -19.60
C LYS A 70 -7.77 -13.68 -19.46
N GLU A 71 -7.07 -13.93 -20.54
CA GLU A 71 -5.60 -13.92 -20.55
C GLU A 71 -5.06 -12.54 -20.14
N VAL A 72 -5.61 -11.49 -20.73
CA VAL A 72 -5.28 -10.08 -20.43
C VAL A 72 -6.55 -9.33 -20.05
N ILE A 73 -6.53 -8.65 -18.93
CA ILE A 73 -7.59 -7.73 -18.51
C ILE A 73 -7.18 -6.32 -18.91
N ASN A 74 -7.99 -5.68 -19.75
CA ASN A 74 -7.79 -4.32 -20.19
C ASN A 74 -8.59 -3.34 -19.31
N ARG A 75 -8.19 -2.06 -19.30
CA ARG A 75 -8.92 -1.03 -18.58
C ARG A 75 -10.42 -0.97 -18.92
N THR A 76 -10.77 -1.23 -20.17
CA THR A 76 -12.16 -1.22 -20.66
C THR A 76 -13.00 -2.37 -20.12
N ASP A 77 -12.38 -3.46 -19.66
CA ASP A 77 -13.06 -4.59 -19.06
C ASP A 77 -13.62 -4.30 -17.68
N LEU A 78 -13.09 -3.23 -17.03
CA LEU A 78 -13.49 -2.79 -15.70
C LEU A 78 -14.66 -1.80 -15.72
N VAL A 79 -15.12 -1.37 -16.90
CA VAL A 79 -16.27 -0.48 -17.01
C VAL A 79 -17.52 -1.15 -16.40
N GLY A 80 -18.13 -0.48 -15.43
CA GLY A 80 -19.31 -0.96 -14.72
C GLY A 80 -19.03 -2.00 -13.62
N GLU A 81 -17.75 -2.35 -13.36
CA GLU A 81 -17.42 -3.22 -12.23
C GLU A 81 -17.59 -2.49 -10.90
N GLU A 82 -17.96 -3.25 -9.88
CA GLU A 82 -18.02 -2.81 -8.49
C GLU A 82 -16.77 -3.26 -7.73
N VAL A 83 -16.02 -2.28 -7.25
CA VAL A 83 -14.73 -2.49 -6.57
C VAL A 83 -14.90 -2.29 -5.07
N LEU A 84 -14.55 -3.30 -4.30
CA LEU A 84 -14.51 -3.24 -2.84
C LEU A 84 -13.34 -2.37 -2.38
N THR A 85 -13.55 -1.62 -1.30
CA THR A 85 -12.52 -0.76 -0.69
C THR A 85 -12.65 -0.76 0.83
N ILE A 86 -11.68 -0.15 1.51
CA ILE A 86 -11.73 0.06 2.97
C ILE A 86 -12.43 1.38 3.29
N ASP A 87 -12.58 1.64 4.58
CA ASP A 87 -13.17 2.86 5.13
C ASP A 87 -12.64 4.14 4.46
N GLU A 88 -13.52 5.12 4.25
CA GLU A 88 -13.25 6.37 3.51
C GLU A 88 -12.17 7.27 4.13
N HIS A 89 -11.90 7.11 5.44
CA HIS A 89 -10.86 7.88 6.13
C HIS A 89 -9.44 7.46 5.76
N HIS A 90 -9.28 6.32 5.07
CA HIS A 90 -8.00 5.85 4.59
C HIS A 90 -7.61 6.46 3.24
N LEU A 91 -6.35 6.87 3.12
CA LEU A 91 -5.79 7.35 1.84
C LEU A 91 -5.98 6.32 0.71
N TYR A 92 -5.89 5.04 1.03
CA TYR A 92 -6.11 3.95 0.10
C TYR A 92 -7.51 3.99 -0.53
N HIS A 93 -8.58 4.24 0.25
CA HIS A 93 -9.93 4.39 -0.28
C HIS A 93 -9.98 5.48 -1.37
N ARG A 94 -9.43 6.66 -1.09
CA ARG A 94 -9.39 7.76 -2.06
C ARG A 94 -8.64 7.37 -3.32
N GLN A 95 -7.48 6.72 -3.20
CA GLN A 95 -6.70 6.25 -4.34
C GLN A 95 -7.47 5.25 -5.21
N VAL A 96 -8.15 4.27 -4.58
CA VAL A 96 -8.97 3.29 -5.31
C VAL A 96 -10.19 3.96 -5.96
N THR A 97 -10.83 4.90 -5.28
CA THR A 97 -11.98 5.65 -5.81
C THR A 97 -11.59 6.48 -7.05
N GLU A 98 -10.47 7.20 -6.98
CA GLU A 98 -9.95 7.95 -8.13
C GLU A 98 -9.61 7.03 -9.31
N LEU A 99 -9.03 5.85 -9.03
CA LEU A 99 -8.80 4.84 -10.04
C LEU A 99 -10.10 4.37 -10.67
N CYS A 100 -11.10 3.98 -9.88
CA CYS A 100 -12.40 3.52 -10.38
C CYS A 100 -13.03 4.56 -11.30
N GLN A 101 -13.00 5.85 -10.93
CA GLN A 101 -13.49 6.93 -11.79
C GLN A 101 -12.79 6.96 -13.16
N THR A 102 -11.46 6.77 -13.20
CA THR A 102 -10.71 6.74 -14.47
C THR A 102 -10.99 5.49 -15.31
N LEU A 103 -11.43 4.40 -14.68
CA LEU A 103 -11.73 3.12 -15.32
C LEU A 103 -13.21 2.97 -15.72
N GLY A 104 -14.09 3.89 -15.30
CA GLY A 104 -15.54 3.73 -15.44
C GLY A 104 -16.10 2.64 -14.53
N ALA A 105 -15.38 2.30 -13.48
CA ALA A 105 -15.82 1.42 -12.41
C ALA A 105 -16.39 2.24 -11.25
N THR A 106 -17.05 1.59 -10.29
CA THR A 106 -17.60 2.22 -9.09
C THR A 106 -17.06 1.55 -7.83
N THR A 107 -16.89 2.32 -6.76
CA THR A 107 -16.61 1.73 -5.45
C THR A 107 -17.91 1.30 -4.80
N ARG A 108 -17.92 0.08 -4.26
CA ARG A 108 -19.05 -0.45 -3.52
C ARG A 108 -19.12 0.19 -2.13
N ARG A 109 -20.31 0.71 -1.76
CA ARG A 109 -20.50 1.47 -0.51
C ARG A 109 -21.24 0.70 0.58
N ASP A 110 -21.90 -0.39 0.25
CA ASP A 110 -22.66 -1.23 1.18
C ASP A 110 -21.76 -2.17 2.01
N PHE A 111 -20.48 -2.27 1.64
CA PHE A 111 -19.46 -3.00 2.37
C PHE A 111 -18.18 -2.20 2.47
N GLU A 112 -17.82 -1.81 3.67
CA GLU A 112 -16.55 -1.17 3.97
C GLU A 112 -15.70 -2.14 4.79
N GLY A 113 -14.61 -2.63 4.17
CA GLY A 113 -13.60 -3.38 4.90
C GLY A 113 -12.84 -2.46 5.86
N THR A 114 -12.51 -2.96 7.04
CA THR A 114 -11.67 -2.22 8.00
C THR A 114 -10.18 -2.45 7.78
N SER A 115 -9.82 -3.44 6.97
CA SER A 115 -8.43 -3.81 6.67
C SER A 115 -8.32 -4.49 5.30
N LEU A 116 -7.10 -4.63 4.78
CA LEU A 116 -6.83 -5.38 3.55
C LEU A 116 -7.20 -6.86 3.69
N ASP A 117 -7.05 -7.44 4.89
CA ASP A 117 -7.47 -8.82 5.17
C ASP A 117 -8.99 -8.99 5.03
N THR A 118 -9.76 -8.05 5.54
CA THR A 118 -11.21 -8.05 5.38
C THR A 118 -11.58 -7.98 3.90
N LEU A 119 -10.93 -7.09 3.13
CA LEU A 119 -11.16 -7.02 1.68
C LEU A 119 -10.84 -8.34 0.99
N ARG A 120 -9.71 -8.97 1.29
CA ARG A 120 -9.33 -10.26 0.73
C ARG A 120 -10.40 -11.32 1.03
N GLN A 121 -10.88 -11.41 2.26
CA GLN A 121 -11.93 -12.35 2.64
C GLN A 121 -13.23 -12.10 1.88
N MET A 122 -13.62 -10.84 1.68
CA MET A 122 -14.82 -10.50 0.91
C MET A 122 -14.68 -10.94 -0.56
N VAL A 123 -13.51 -10.77 -1.16
CA VAL A 123 -13.24 -11.26 -2.52
C VAL A 123 -13.31 -12.80 -2.58
N VAL A 124 -12.71 -13.50 -1.60
CA VAL A 124 -12.81 -14.96 -1.48
C VAL A 124 -14.27 -15.44 -1.41
N MET A 125 -15.15 -14.67 -0.75
CA MET A 125 -16.58 -14.96 -0.65
C MET A 125 -17.37 -14.58 -1.91
N GLY A 126 -16.73 -14.08 -2.98
CA GLY A 126 -17.38 -13.69 -4.22
C GLY A 126 -18.17 -12.36 -4.12
N MET A 127 -17.90 -11.53 -3.14
CA MET A 127 -18.67 -10.29 -2.91
C MET A 127 -18.29 -9.17 -3.88
N GLY A 128 -17.18 -9.30 -4.64
CA GLY A 128 -16.71 -8.32 -5.60
C GLY A 128 -15.24 -8.50 -5.92
N ILE A 129 -14.68 -7.50 -6.56
CA ILE A 129 -13.25 -7.41 -6.89
C ILE A 129 -12.59 -6.29 -6.10
N THR A 130 -11.26 -6.30 -5.98
CA THR A 130 -10.53 -5.20 -5.33
C THR A 130 -9.15 -5.01 -5.95
N PHE A 131 -8.49 -3.90 -5.59
CA PHE A 131 -7.07 -3.71 -5.88
C PHE A 131 -6.28 -3.86 -4.58
N LEU A 132 -5.24 -4.67 -4.53
CA LEU A 132 -4.41 -4.87 -3.34
C LEU A 132 -2.95 -4.49 -3.62
N PRO A 133 -2.25 -3.91 -2.61
CA PRO A 133 -0.82 -3.63 -2.71
C PRO A 133 -0.01 -4.88 -3.00
N SER A 134 1.00 -4.80 -3.87
CA SER A 134 1.78 -5.97 -4.27
C SER A 134 2.55 -6.62 -3.12
N LEU A 135 2.99 -5.84 -2.13
CA LEU A 135 3.61 -6.38 -0.90
C LEU A 135 2.62 -7.21 -0.08
N TYR A 136 1.38 -6.73 0.04
CA TYR A 136 0.32 -7.47 0.71
C TYR A 136 0.01 -8.77 -0.06
N VAL A 137 -0.11 -8.69 -1.38
CA VAL A 137 -0.33 -9.86 -2.24
C VAL A 137 0.78 -10.89 -2.04
N ALA A 138 2.04 -10.49 -2.08
CA ALA A 138 3.18 -11.37 -1.93
C ALA A 138 3.27 -12.05 -0.54
N SER A 139 2.75 -11.39 0.52
CA SER A 139 2.81 -11.94 1.88
C SER A 139 1.58 -12.75 2.27
N GLU A 140 0.38 -12.37 1.81
CA GLU A 140 -0.88 -12.88 2.36
C GLU A 140 -1.72 -13.72 1.38
N ILE A 141 -1.45 -13.63 0.07
CA ILE A 141 -2.18 -14.43 -0.92
C ILE A 141 -1.32 -15.63 -1.34
N ARG A 142 -1.90 -16.82 -1.23
CA ARG A 142 -1.24 -18.09 -1.58
C ARG A 142 -1.84 -18.66 -2.88
N ASP A 143 -1.08 -19.47 -3.57
CA ASP A 143 -1.52 -20.19 -4.78
C ASP A 143 -2.76 -21.08 -4.54
N SER A 144 -2.99 -21.49 -3.29
CA SER A 144 -4.17 -22.27 -2.88
C SER A 144 -5.44 -21.44 -2.66
N ASP A 145 -5.33 -20.11 -2.60
CA ASP A 145 -6.50 -19.25 -2.42
C ASP A 145 -7.35 -19.25 -3.70
N PRO A 146 -8.70 -19.24 -3.59
CA PRO A 146 -9.60 -19.22 -4.74
C PRO A 146 -9.65 -17.83 -5.40
N LEU A 147 -8.49 -17.23 -5.59
CA LEU A 147 -8.28 -15.87 -6.09
C LEU A 147 -7.40 -15.86 -7.33
N ARG A 148 -7.72 -14.97 -8.24
CA ARG A 148 -6.80 -14.54 -9.30
C ARG A 148 -6.22 -13.18 -8.96
N VAL A 149 -4.91 -13.09 -9.03
CA VAL A 149 -4.15 -11.83 -8.94
C VAL A 149 -3.59 -11.50 -10.31
N THR A 150 -3.78 -10.28 -10.79
CA THR A 150 -3.32 -9.88 -12.13
C THR A 150 -3.11 -8.37 -12.23
N ASP A 151 -2.38 -7.96 -13.25
CA ASP A 151 -2.30 -6.57 -13.67
C ASP A 151 -3.47 -6.22 -14.59
N VAL A 152 -3.76 -4.93 -14.71
CA VAL A 152 -4.70 -4.40 -15.69
C VAL A 152 -3.91 -3.66 -16.76
N PHE A 153 -3.99 -4.12 -18.00
CA PHE A 153 -3.28 -3.51 -19.12
C PHE A 153 -3.80 -2.09 -19.39
N GLY A 154 -2.85 -1.16 -19.56
CA GLY A 154 -3.17 0.26 -19.77
C GLY A 154 -3.53 1.02 -18.50
N VAL A 155 -3.29 0.42 -17.33
CA VAL A 155 -3.48 1.05 -16.02
C VAL A 155 -2.17 1.05 -15.27
N ASN A 156 -1.75 2.24 -14.83
CA ASN A 156 -0.57 2.41 -13.99
C ASN A 156 -1.03 2.97 -12.65
N MET A 157 -1.22 2.10 -11.68
CA MET A 157 -1.57 2.51 -10.34
C MET A 157 -0.50 2.09 -9.34
N TYR A 158 0.07 3.08 -8.71
CA TYR A 158 1.19 2.90 -7.79
C TYR A 158 0.96 3.66 -6.49
N ARG A 159 1.58 3.17 -5.43
CA ARG A 159 1.71 3.86 -4.16
C ARG A 159 3.19 4.14 -3.92
N ASP A 160 3.53 5.41 -3.74
CA ASP A 160 4.90 5.80 -3.43
C ASP A 160 5.05 5.86 -1.91
N HIS A 161 5.89 4.99 -1.37
CA HIS A 161 6.19 4.93 0.05
C HIS A 161 7.40 5.80 0.39
N ALA A 162 7.31 6.49 1.52
CA ALA A 162 8.38 7.33 2.02
C ALA A 162 8.47 7.28 3.55
N LEU A 163 9.68 7.47 4.07
CA LEU A 163 9.89 7.86 5.45
C LEU A 163 9.82 9.39 5.56
N ALA A 164 9.23 9.87 6.64
CA ALA A 164 9.25 11.30 6.96
C ALA A 164 9.57 11.53 8.44
N TRP A 165 10.32 12.59 8.70
CA TRP A 165 10.71 13.03 10.04
C TRP A 165 10.85 14.55 10.11
N ARG A 166 10.86 15.10 11.32
CA ARG A 166 11.04 16.55 11.49
C ARG A 166 12.43 16.97 10.98
N SER A 167 12.49 17.98 10.13
CA SER A 167 13.73 18.49 9.51
C SER A 167 14.77 18.98 10.53
N ARG A 168 14.35 19.29 11.75
CA ARG A 168 15.22 19.71 12.87
C ARG A 168 15.53 18.59 13.87
N SER A 169 15.11 17.35 13.60
CA SER A 169 15.40 16.21 14.50
C SER A 169 16.90 15.96 14.62
N PRO A 170 17.45 15.80 15.83
CA PRO A 170 18.86 15.41 16.00
C PRO A 170 19.16 13.99 15.47
N ALA A 171 18.12 13.14 15.34
CA ALA A 171 18.24 11.76 14.86
C ALA A 171 18.23 11.63 13.33
N ARG A 172 18.24 12.74 12.56
CA ARG A 172 18.25 12.71 11.08
C ARG A 172 19.28 11.75 10.46
N PRO A 173 20.53 11.70 10.94
CA PRO A 173 21.52 10.77 10.37
C PRO A 173 21.09 9.31 10.51
N LEU A 174 20.47 8.94 11.64
CA LEU A 174 19.92 7.62 11.87
C LEU A 174 18.75 7.34 10.92
N PHE A 175 17.82 8.28 10.77
CA PHE A 175 16.64 8.10 9.89
C PHE A 175 17.02 7.95 8.42
N ARG A 176 18.03 8.69 7.95
CA ARG A 176 18.59 8.52 6.59
C ARG A 176 19.22 7.13 6.41
N ARG A 177 19.93 6.63 7.41
CA ARG A 177 20.48 5.26 7.39
C ARG A 177 19.37 4.22 7.38
N LEU A 178 18.29 4.40 8.16
CA LEU A 178 17.12 3.54 8.14
C LEU A 178 16.45 3.54 6.77
N ALA A 179 16.25 4.71 6.15
CA ALA A 179 15.69 4.81 4.81
C ALA A 179 16.53 4.03 3.79
N GLN A 180 17.85 4.17 3.86
CA GLN A 180 18.76 3.42 3.00
C GLN A 180 18.65 1.92 3.24
N THR A 181 18.69 1.48 4.49
CA THR A 181 18.53 0.06 4.85
C THR A 181 17.22 -0.53 4.36
N ILE A 182 16.12 0.21 4.49
CA ILE A 182 14.81 -0.24 3.97
C ILE A 182 14.87 -0.42 2.44
N ARG A 183 15.45 0.53 1.69
CA ARG A 183 15.61 0.39 0.24
C ARG A 183 16.43 -0.84 -0.14
N GLU A 184 17.47 -1.16 0.63
CA GLU A 184 18.29 -2.36 0.40
C GLU A 184 17.53 -3.67 0.67
N LEU A 185 16.61 -3.67 1.64
CA LEU A 185 15.89 -4.85 2.09
C LEU A 185 14.60 -5.12 1.30
N VAL A 186 13.96 -4.08 0.78
CA VAL A 186 12.67 -4.17 0.07
C VAL A 186 12.72 -5.14 -1.12
N PRO A 187 13.76 -5.19 -1.97
CA PRO A 187 13.82 -6.13 -3.08
C PRO A 187 13.77 -7.62 -2.65
N ALA A 188 14.18 -7.92 -1.43
CA ALA A 188 14.17 -9.29 -0.89
C ALA A 188 12.79 -9.72 -0.33
N THR A 189 11.78 -8.87 -0.36
CA THR A 189 10.42 -9.17 0.16
C THR A 189 9.58 -10.06 -0.75
N GLY A 190 10.08 -10.43 -1.93
CA GLY A 190 9.38 -11.31 -2.88
C GLY A 190 8.39 -10.58 -3.81
N ALA A 191 8.14 -9.31 -3.61
CA ALA A 191 7.35 -8.50 -4.55
C ALA A 191 8.26 -8.00 -5.68
N SER A 192 8.27 -8.71 -6.80
CA SER A 192 9.17 -8.46 -7.94
C SER A 192 8.95 -7.13 -8.66
N ASP A 193 7.81 -6.48 -8.42
CA ASP A 193 7.34 -5.31 -9.18
C ASP A 193 7.63 -3.99 -8.48
N LEU A 194 8.30 -4.03 -7.34
CA LEU A 194 8.67 -2.84 -6.60
C LEU A 194 9.78 -2.07 -7.33
N ARG A 195 9.66 -0.73 -7.34
CA ARG A 195 10.70 0.15 -7.88
C ARG A 195 11.26 1.03 -6.78
N LEU A 196 12.58 1.01 -6.58
CA LEU A 196 13.23 1.90 -5.63
C LEU A 196 13.09 3.36 -6.09
N LEU A 197 12.90 4.26 -5.11
CA LEU A 197 12.86 5.71 -5.28
C LEU A 197 14.05 6.33 -4.53
N TYR A 198 14.65 7.40 -5.11
CA TYR A 198 15.83 8.08 -4.57
C TYR A 198 15.59 9.58 -4.42
#